data_e1838f4bb7b13bc47a73d1fc4d5ba47b
#
_entry.id   e1838f4bb7b13bc47a73d1fc4d5ba47b
#
_cell.length_a   1.000
_cell.length_b   1.000
_cell.length_c   1.000
_cell.angle_alpha   90.00
_cell.angle_beta   90.00
_cell.angle_gamma   90.00
#
_symmetry.space_group_name_H-M   'P 1'
#
loop_
_entity.id
_entity.type
_entity.pdbx_description
1 polymer ?
#
loop_
_entity_poly.entity_id
_entity_poly.type
_entity_poly.pdbx_seq_one_letter_code
_entity_poly.pdbx_strand_id
1 'polypeptide(L)'
;MTAAIKLGVSSCLLGEPVRYDGGHKYDRYISETLGHYFTLIPVCPEVGCGLSIPREAMRLEGDPRQPRLLTRSSRVDLTGQMLAFCATKVKELEGEDLGGFIFIKDSPSSGLLRVMVYNNGMAAKSGRGLFAAAVEQHFPLLPMEEEGRLGDPPLRENFIERVFSYRRWKDFLLAAPTLGRLVEFHTAHKLLMMAHSPESYRQMGALVARGRELAAPELYGRYEEMLMKGLALHATTPKNTNVLHHIIGYFKKELSSAEKAELLAVIGQYHEQLLPLIVPMTLLRHYVGKYNQDYLRGQIYLSPPPAQLMLCNHP
;
A
#
# COMPACT_ATOMS: atom_id res chain seq x y z
N MET A 1 15.56 9.49 15.41
CA MET A 1 14.34 9.78 14.65
C MET A 1 14.44 8.99 13.36
N THR A 2 13.56 8.02 13.10
CA THR A 2 13.48 7.35 11.81
C THR A 2 13.14 8.40 10.75
N ALA A 3 13.89 8.42 9.62
CA ALA A 3 13.62 9.33 8.52
C ALA A 3 12.15 9.18 8.07
N ALA A 4 11.49 10.30 7.73
CA ALA A 4 10.12 10.27 7.26
C ALA A 4 10.03 9.40 5.98
N ILE A 5 9.01 8.54 5.90
CA ILE A 5 8.76 7.70 4.73
C ILE A 5 8.43 8.61 3.55
N LYS A 6 9.09 8.39 2.41
CA LYS A 6 8.83 9.14 1.18
C LYS A 6 7.75 8.46 0.34
N LEU A 7 6.79 9.22 -0.16
CA LEU A 7 5.77 8.77 -1.13
C LEU A 7 5.93 9.53 -2.43
N GLY A 8 6.07 8.83 -3.55
CA GLY A 8 5.90 9.44 -4.87
C GLY A 8 4.43 9.84 -5.07
N VAL A 9 4.18 11.02 -5.62
CA VAL A 9 2.82 11.55 -5.83
C VAL A 9 2.73 12.26 -7.17
N SER A 10 1.64 12.07 -7.92
CA SER A 10 1.38 12.86 -9.11
C SER A 10 1.26 14.36 -8.74
N SER A 11 2.15 15.21 -9.27
CA SER A 11 2.32 16.62 -8.88
C SER A 11 1.01 17.44 -8.85
N CYS A 12 0.10 17.18 -9.78
CA CYS A 12 -1.18 17.90 -9.84
C CYS A 12 -2.09 17.64 -8.62
N LEU A 13 -1.88 16.53 -7.88
CA LEU A 13 -2.61 16.23 -6.64
C LEU A 13 -2.14 17.11 -5.47
N LEU A 14 -0.93 17.65 -5.57
CA LEU A 14 -0.35 18.59 -4.59
C LEU A 14 -0.67 20.07 -4.90
N GLY A 15 -1.47 20.34 -5.93
CA GLY A 15 -1.86 21.69 -6.33
C GLY A 15 -0.95 22.32 -7.38
N GLU A 16 0.04 21.60 -7.92
CA GLU A 16 0.86 22.13 -9.02
C GLU A 16 0.03 22.25 -10.32
N PRO A 17 0.09 23.38 -11.02
CA PRO A 17 -0.71 23.63 -12.23
C PRO A 17 -0.10 22.98 -13.48
N VAL A 18 0.12 21.66 -13.41
CA VAL A 18 0.86 20.87 -14.43
C VAL A 18 -0.05 20.04 -15.34
N ARG A 19 -1.37 20.16 -15.23
CA ARG A 19 -2.31 19.45 -16.11
C ARG A 19 -2.27 20.03 -17.51
N TYR A 20 -2.82 19.28 -18.47
CA TYR A 20 -2.87 19.68 -19.89
C TYR A 20 -3.58 21.01 -20.11
N ASP A 21 -4.55 21.36 -19.27
CA ASP A 21 -5.35 22.59 -19.29
C ASP A 21 -4.72 23.73 -18.47
N GLY A 22 -3.55 23.55 -17.88
CA GLY A 22 -2.90 24.51 -16.97
C GLY A 22 -3.49 24.52 -15.56
N GLY A 23 -4.42 23.60 -15.25
CA GLY A 23 -4.99 23.44 -13.91
C GLY A 23 -4.24 22.44 -13.03
N HIS A 24 -4.85 22.13 -11.89
CA HIS A 24 -4.41 21.10 -10.95
C HIS A 24 -5.60 20.25 -10.51
N LYS A 25 -5.34 19.21 -9.70
CA LYS A 25 -6.36 18.38 -9.07
C LYS A 25 -6.00 18.19 -7.60
N TYR A 26 -5.92 19.31 -6.87
CA TYR A 26 -5.53 19.32 -5.47
C TYR A 26 -6.37 18.34 -4.67
N ASP A 27 -5.70 17.44 -3.95
CA ASP A 27 -6.31 16.48 -3.04
C ASP A 27 -5.92 16.84 -1.61
N ARG A 28 -6.93 17.24 -0.83
CA ARG A 28 -6.73 17.71 0.54
C ARG A 28 -6.19 16.61 1.46
N TYR A 29 -6.71 15.38 1.32
CA TYR A 29 -6.26 14.27 2.15
C TYR A 29 -4.79 13.93 1.90
N ILE A 30 -4.38 13.87 0.63
CA ILE A 30 -2.99 13.60 0.26
C ILE A 30 -2.07 14.72 0.75
N SER A 31 -2.41 15.98 0.45
CA SER A 31 -1.53 17.11 0.71
C SER A 31 -1.45 17.47 2.20
N GLU A 32 -2.58 17.53 2.92
CA GLU A 32 -2.64 17.99 4.30
C GLU A 32 -2.50 16.82 5.29
N THR A 33 -3.25 15.70 5.08
CA THR A 33 -3.22 14.60 6.03
C THR A 33 -2.00 13.71 5.82
N LEU A 34 -1.80 13.18 4.61
CA LEU A 34 -0.62 12.33 4.36
C LEU A 34 0.68 13.13 4.39
N GLY A 35 0.69 14.37 3.89
CA GLY A 35 1.86 15.26 3.93
C GLY A 35 2.35 15.59 5.34
N HIS A 36 1.52 15.41 6.38
CA HIS A 36 1.96 15.55 7.77
C HIS A 36 2.82 14.35 8.25
N TYR A 37 2.58 13.16 7.69
CA TYR A 37 3.26 11.92 8.12
C TYR A 37 4.32 11.42 7.16
N PHE A 38 4.25 11.85 5.90
CA PHE A 38 5.11 11.39 4.81
C PHE A 38 5.79 12.56 4.12
N THR A 39 6.98 12.35 3.58
CA THR A 39 7.60 13.29 2.65
C THR A 39 7.05 13.00 1.26
N LEU A 40 6.36 13.96 0.65
CA LEU A 40 5.74 13.81 -0.66
C LEU A 40 6.74 14.22 -1.76
N ILE A 41 7.03 13.31 -2.68
CA ILE A 41 7.93 13.52 -3.83
C ILE A 41 7.08 13.73 -5.08
N PRO A 42 6.96 14.98 -5.59
CA PRO A 42 6.12 15.28 -6.74
C PRO A 42 6.72 14.74 -8.04
N VAL A 43 5.88 14.13 -8.88
CA VAL A 43 6.26 13.67 -10.22
C VAL A 43 5.15 13.99 -11.21
N CYS A 44 5.50 14.74 -12.28
CA CYS A 44 4.64 14.91 -13.44
C CYS A 44 5.36 14.37 -14.68
N PRO A 45 5.01 13.18 -15.21
CA PRO A 45 5.70 12.62 -16.36
C PRO A 45 5.50 13.43 -17.64
N GLU A 46 4.38 14.12 -17.75
CA GLU A 46 4.07 14.92 -18.94
C GLU A 46 4.96 16.17 -19.03
N VAL A 47 5.11 16.90 -17.94
CA VAL A 47 6.04 18.04 -17.87
C VAL A 47 7.50 17.54 -17.88
N GLY A 48 7.77 16.48 -17.16
CA GLY A 48 9.11 15.90 -17.06
C GLY A 48 9.65 15.39 -18.39
N CYS A 49 8.80 14.90 -19.29
CA CYS A 49 9.23 14.52 -20.65
C CYS A 49 9.29 15.74 -21.61
N GLY A 50 9.11 16.98 -21.14
CA GLY A 50 9.27 18.21 -21.94
C GLY A 50 8.01 18.71 -22.62
N LEU A 51 6.82 18.26 -22.23
CA LEU A 51 5.57 18.79 -22.77
C LEU A 51 5.23 20.14 -22.11
N SER A 52 4.72 21.07 -22.91
CA SER A 52 4.33 22.42 -22.45
C SER A 52 3.07 22.41 -21.56
N ILE A 53 2.86 23.54 -20.88
CA ILE A 53 1.62 23.86 -20.18
C ILE A 53 1.11 25.22 -20.74
N PRO A 54 -0.12 25.29 -21.25
CA PRO A 54 -1.04 24.20 -21.55
C PRO A 54 -0.57 23.33 -22.72
N ARG A 55 -1.21 22.15 -22.92
CA ARG A 55 -0.93 21.23 -24.02
C ARG A 55 -2.19 20.54 -24.50
N GLU A 56 -2.10 19.96 -25.66
CA GLU A 56 -3.20 19.16 -26.21
C GLU A 56 -3.43 17.91 -25.34
N ALA A 57 -4.70 17.56 -25.13
CA ALA A 57 -5.06 16.35 -24.42
C ALA A 57 -4.60 15.11 -25.18
N MET A 58 -4.17 14.09 -24.43
CA MET A 58 -3.64 12.83 -24.96
C MET A 58 -4.54 11.66 -24.62
N ARG A 59 -4.36 10.56 -25.32
CA ARG A 59 -5.02 9.27 -25.04
C ARG A 59 -4.14 8.10 -25.42
N LEU A 60 -4.45 6.93 -24.84
CA LEU A 60 -3.82 5.68 -25.21
C LEU A 60 -4.58 5.01 -26.35
N GLU A 61 -3.84 4.46 -27.33
CA GLU A 61 -4.39 3.75 -28.49
C GLU A 61 -3.64 2.44 -28.80
N GLY A 62 -4.34 1.49 -29.40
CA GLY A 62 -3.80 0.22 -29.85
C GLY A 62 -3.95 -0.93 -28.85
N ASP A 63 -2.94 -1.79 -28.74
CA ASP A 63 -2.95 -2.91 -27.79
C ASP A 63 -2.82 -2.38 -26.34
N PRO A 64 -3.72 -2.73 -25.43
CA PRO A 64 -3.62 -2.32 -24.02
C PRO A 64 -2.33 -2.73 -23.30
N ARG A 65 -1.62 -3.75 -23.81
CA ARG A 65 -0.33 -4.21 -23.25
C ARG A 65 0.85 -3.38 -23.73
N GLN A 66 0.73 -2.73 -24.89
CA GLN A 66 1.74 -1.84 -25.49
C GLN A 66 1.05 -0.66 -26.17
N PRO A 67 0.33 0.18 -25.40
CA PRO A 67 -0.43 1.27 -25.99
C PRO A 67 0.49 2.38 -26.48
N ARG A 68 0.06 3.09 -27.53
CA ARG A 68 0.69 4.32 -27.99
C ARG A 68 0.05 5.52 -27.32
N LEU A 69 0.84 6.51 -26.95
CA LEU A 69 0.39 7.78 -26.40
C LEU A 69 0.28 8.81 -27.54
N LEU A 70 -0.92 9.16 -27.90
CA LEU A 70 -1.21 10.08 -29.01
C LEU A 70 -1.95 11.32 -28.55
N THR A 71 -1.64 12.48 -29.12
CA THR A 71 -2.49 13.67 -28.99
C THR A 71 -3.84 13.42 -29.65
N ARG A 72 -4.91 14.05 -29.12
CA ARG A 72 -6.28 13.74 -29.60
C ARG A 72 -6.57 14.29 -30.99
N SER A 73 -6.18 15.53 -31.27
CA SER A 73 -6.51 16.24 -32.49
C SER A 73 -5.37 16.18 -33.52
N SER A 74 -4.16 16.57 -33.13
CA SER A 74 -3.00 16.59 -34.02
C SER A 74 -2.41 15.22 -34.34
N ARG A 75 -2.78 14.19 -33.57
CA ARG A 75 -2.34 12.79 -33.74
C ARG A 75 -0.83 12.58 -33.63
N VAL A 76 -0.13 13.49 -32.95
CA VAL A 76 1.31 13.36 -32.70
C VAL A 76 1.55 12.18 -31.75
N ASP A 77 2.50 11.33 -32.10
CA ASP A 77 2.92 10.20 -31.28
C ASP A 77 3.99 10.63 -30.27
N LEU A 78 3.62 10.62 -29.00
CA LEU A 78 4.45 10.99 -27.85
C LEU A 78 5.02 9.75 -27.12
N THR A 79 4.77 8.55 -27.62
CA THR A 79 5.14 7.29 -26.96
C THR A 79 6.64 7.21 -26.68
N GLY A 80 7.46 7.44 -27.69
CA GLY A 80 8.93 7.38 -27.56
C GLY A 80 9.48 8.38 -26.55
N GLN A 81 8.99 9.62 -26.60
CA GLN A 81 9.39 10.69 -25.67
C GLN A 81 9.02 10.34 -24.21
N MET A 82 7.81 9.86 -24.00
CA MET A 82 7.33 9.45 -22.67
C MET A 82 8.13 8.23 -22.14
N LEU A 83 8.36 7.21 -22.96
CA LEU A 83 9.10 6.03 -22.54
C LEU A 83 10.58 6.35 -22.22
N ALA A 84 11.22 7.24 -22.96
CA ALA A 84 12.58 7.72 -22.66
C ALA A 84 12.62 8.42 -21.29
N PHE A 85 11.67 9.30 -21.01
CA PHE A 85 11.52 9.90 -19.68
C PHE A 85 11.30 8.84 -18.59
N CYS A 86 10.37 7.90 -18.80
CA CYS A 86 10.09 6.84 -17.83
C CYS A 86 11.36 6.06 -17.47
N ALA A 87 12.16 5.65 -18.46
CA ALA A 87 13.38 4.88 -18.25
C ALA A 87 14.42 5.63 -17.39
N THR A 88 14.51 6.94 -17.53
CA THR A 88 15.40 7.78 -16.69
C THR A 88 14.79 7.99 -15.31
N LYS A 89 13.50 8.35 -15.24
CA LYS A 89 12.84 8.73 -13.99
C LYS A 89 12.74 7.58 -12.98
N VAL A 90 12.48 6.35 -13.43
CA VAL A 90 12.43 5.21 -12.50
C VAL A 90 13.79 4.95 -11.83
N LYS A 91 14.90 5.19 -12.53
CA LYS A 91 16.26 5.10 -11.95
C LYS A 91 16.54 6.22 -10.95
N GLU A 92 16.07 7.44 -11.21
CA GLU A 92 16.17 8.54 -10.24
C GLU A 92 15.38 8.22 -8.97
N LEU A 93 14.18 7.61 -9.12
CA LEU A 93 13.33 7.21 -8.00
C LEU A 93 13.92 6.09 -7.14
N GLU A 94 14.87 5.29 -7.64
CA GLU A 94 15.63 4.34 -6.79
C GLU A 94 16.38 5.08 -5.67
N GLY A 95 16.99 6.21 -5.99
CA GLY A 95 17.72 7.05 -5.01
C GLY A 95 16.83 7.72 -3.98
N GLU A 96 15.52 7.82 -4.24
CA GLU A 96 14.56 8.43 -3.30
C GLU A 96 14.15 7.51 -2.15
N ASP A 97 14.39 6.21 -2.24
CA ASP A 97 13.98 5.23 -1.22
C ASP A 97 12.48 5.28 -0.90
N LEU A 98 11.64 5.24 -1.93
CA LEU A 98 10.19 5.37 -1.78
C LEU A 98 9.59 4.23 -0.95
N GLY A 99 8.62 4.58 -0.10
CA GLY A 99 7.75 3.63 0.62
C GLY A 99 6.44 3.33 -0.11
N GLY A 100 6.07 4.12 -1.13
CA GLY A 100 4.87 3.94 -1.94
C GLY A 100 4.72 5.02 -3.01
N PHE A 101 3.70 4.87 -3.86
CA PHE A 101 3.38 5.85 -4.91
C PHE A 101 1.86 6.06 -5.03
N ILE A 102 1.42 7.32 -5.11
CA ILE A 102 0.02 7.72 -5.33
C ILE A 102 -0.12 8.35 -6.71
N PHE A 103 -0.87 7.69 -7.57
CA PHE A 103 -1.10 8.12 -8.94
C PHE A 103 -2.42 8.84 -9.10
N ILE A 104 -2.47 9.79 -10.04
CA ILE A 104 -3.73 10.37 -10.51
C ILE A 104 -4.44 9.37 -11.41
N LYS A 105 -5.75 9.13 -11.17
CA LYS A 105 -6.57 8.23 -11.97
C LYS A 105 -6.85 8.76 -13.38
N ASP A 106 -7.24 7.85 -14.27
CA ASP A 106 -7.69 8.12 -15.64
C ASP A 106 -6.67 8.88 -16.54
N SER A 107 -5.42 9.07 -16.07
CA SER A 107 -4.37 9.73 -16.87
C SER A 107 -3.71 8.73 -17.82
N PRO A 108 -3.53 9.09 -19.13
CA PRO A 108 -2.86 8.22 -20.09
C PRO A 108 -1.35 8.04 -19.79
N SER A 109 -0.77 8.93 -19.00
CA SER A 109 0.62 8.83 -18.53
C SER A 109 0.72 8.20 -17.15
N SER A 110 -0.15 8.57 -16.20
CA SER A 110 0.00 8.26 -14.76
C SER A 110 -1.13 7.41 -14.17
N GLY A 111 -2.21 7.09 -14.90
CA GLY A 111 -3.28 6.25 -14.36
C GLY A 111 -2.79 4.83 -14.11
N LEU A 112 -2.99 4.34 -12.88
CA LEU A 112 -2.52 3.01 -12.48
C LEU A 112 -3.48 1.91 -12.91
N LEU A 113 -4.78 2.15 -12.83
CA LEU A 113 -5.81 1.14 -13.03
C LEU A 113 -6.82 1.57 -14.09
N ARG A 114 -7.18 0.65 -14.99
CA ARG A 114 -8.34 0.79 -15.88
C ARG A 114 -8.34 2.08 -16.71
N VAL A 115 -7.16 2.51 -17.19
CA VAL A 115 -7.05 3.67 -18.09
C VAL A 115 -7.72 3.33 -19.43
N MET A 116 -8.39 4.32 -20.01
CA MET A 116 -9.07 4.17 -21.29
C MET A 116 -8.06 3.98 -22.42
N VAL A 117 -8.19 2.88 -23.16
CA VAL A 117 -7.44 2.60 -24.40
C VAL A 117 -8.43 2.54 -25.57
N TYR A 118 -8.07 3.21 -26.65
CA TYR A 118 -8.88 3.28 -27.86
C TYR A 118 -8.30 2.34 -28.94
N ASN A 119 -9.12 1.46 -29.48
CA ASN A 119 -8.72 0.57 -30.56
C ASN A 119 -9.83 0.53 -31.62
N ASN A 120 -9.52 0.90 -32.88
CA ASN A 120 -10.45 0.92 -34.00
C ASN A 120 -11.78 1.65 -33.67
N GLY A 121 -11.70 2.81 -33.00
CA GLY A 121 -12.87 3.59 -32.61
C GLY A 121 -13.59 3.13 -31.34
N MET A 122 -13.30 1.94 -30.83
CA MET A 122 -13.84 1.46 -29.57
C MET A 122 -12.94 1.85 -28.40
N ALA A 123 -13.57 2.15 -27.26
CA ALA A 123 -12.86 2.54 -26.05
C ALA A 123 -13.11 1.52 -24.93
N ALA A 124 -12.05 1.03 -24.29
CA ALA A 124 -12.15 0.08 -23.20
C ALA A 124 -11.26 0.53 -22.01
N LYS A 125 -11.76 0.34 -20.80
CA LYS A 125 -11.01 0.59 -19.55
C LYS A 125 -10.08 -0.59 -19.26
N SER A 126 -9.07 -0.80 -20.08
CA SER A 126 -8.21 -1.99 -20.06
C SER A 126 -6.70 -1.67 -19.94
N GLY A 127 -6.33 -0.40 -20.02
CA GLY A 127 -4.94 0.03 -20.03
C GLY A 127 -4.42 0.53 -18.68
N ARG A 128 -3.17 0.94 -18.75
CA ARG A 128 -2.40 1.59 -17.69
C ARG A 128 -1.60 2.73 -18.30
N GLY A 129 -1.42 3.85 -17.59
CA GLY A 129 -0.59 4.95 -18.02
C GLY A 129 0.86 4.54 -18.17
N LEU A 130 1.56 5.06 -19.17
CA LEU A 130 2.92 4.59 -19.52
C LEU A 130 3.90 4.74 -18.36
N PHE A 131 3.85 5.84 -17.61
CA PHE A 131 4.70 6.05 -16.43
C PHE A 131 4.31 5.13 -15.27
N ALA A 132 3.00 4.95 -15.00
CA ALA A 132 2.55 4.03 -13.96
C ALA A 132 2.98 2.58 -14.25
N ALA A 133 2.91 2.16 -15.53
CA ALA A 133 3.40 0.85 -15.96
C ALA A 133 4.92 0.70 -15.76
N ALA A 134 5.69 1.74 -16.08
CA ALA A 134 7.15 1.74 -15.89
C ALA A 134 7.54 1.66 -14.40
N VAL A 135 6.84 2.41 -13.53
CA VAL A 135 7.07 2.35 -12.07
C VAL A 135 6.74 0.98 -11.52
N GLU A 136 5.59 0.38 -11.92
CA GLU A 136 5.21 -0.97 -11.47
C GLU A 136 6.19 -2.04 -11.94
N GLN A 137 6.66 -1.97 -13.18
CA GLN A 137 7.65 -2.90 -13.71
C GLN A 137 8.98 -2.79 -12.99
N HIS A 138 9.41 -1.57 -12.66
CA HIS A 138 10.69 -1.32 -12.00
C HIS A 138 10.66 -1.60 -10.49
N PHE A 139 9.53 -1.32 -9.84
CA PHE A 139 9.29 -1.53 -8.41
C PHE A 139 8.09 -2.46 -8.16
N PRO A 140 8.19 -3.76 -8.49
CA PRO A 140 7.03 -4.66 -8.50
C PRO A 140 6.38 -4.90 -7.14
N LEU A 141 7.08 -4.61 -6.05
CA LEU A 141 6.59 -4.79 -4.67
C LEU A 141 6.28 -3.47 -3.96
N LEU A 142 6.53 -2.33 -4.60
CA LEU A 142 6.23 -1.02 -4.05
C LEU A 142 4.71 -0.86 -3.87
N PRO A 143 4.22 -0.44 -2.69
CA PRO A 143 2.81 -0.07 -2.52
C PRO A 143 2.40 1.06 -3.47
N MET A 144 1.39 0.81 -4.28
CA MET A 144 0.86 1.79 -5.23
C MET A 144 -0.66 1.88 -5.09
N GLU A 145 -1.22 3.09 -5.28
CA GLU A 145 -2.68 3.32 -5.29
C GLU A 145 -3.03 4.55 -6.14
N GLU A 146 -4.30 4.67 -6.51
CA GLU A 146 -4.86 5.87 -7.14
C GLU A 146 -5.56 6.77 -6.12
N GLU A 147 -5.45 8.09 -6.28
CA GLU A 147 -6.07 9.06 -5.38
C GLU A 147 -7.58 8.84 -5.21
N GLY A 148 -8.27 8.50 -6.29
CA GLY A 148 -9.71 8.24 -6.24
C GLY A 148 -10.10 7.06 -5.37
N ARG A 149 -9.20 6.08 -5.16
CA ARG A 149 -9.42 4.91 -4.32
C ARG A 149 -9.06 5.15 -2.85
N LEU A 150 -8.22 6.15 -2.56
CA LEU A 150 -7.94 6.57 -1.18
C LEU A 150 -9.14 7.24 -0.50
N GLY A 151 -10.18 7.60 -1.25
CA GLY A 151 -11.48 8.00 -0.70
C GLY A 151 -12.25 6.86 -0.03
N ASP A 152 -11.98 5.60 -0.41
CA ASP A 152 -12.57 4.39 0.19
C ASP A 152 -11.75 3.98 1.43
N PRO A 153 -12.33 3.96 2.65
CA PRO A 153 -11.57 3.71 3.86
C PRO A 153 -10.84 2.37 3.89
N PRO A 154 -11.43 1.22 3.52
CA PRO A 154 -10.73 -0.06 3.43
C PRO A 154 -9.53 -0.06 2.47
N LEU A 155 -9.65 0.58 1.30
CA LEU A 155 -8.56 0.66 0.32
C LEU A 155 -7.42 1.57 0.81
N ARG A 156 -7.78 2.70 1.39
CA ARG A 156 -6.84 3.64 2.01
C ARG A 156 -6.04 2.98 3.13
N GLU A 157 -6.72 2.27 4.01
CA GLU A 157 -6.10 1.54 5.12
C GLU A 157 -5.13 0.48 4.62
N ASN A 158 -5.55 -0.36 3.67
CA ASN A 158 -4.69 -1.34 3.05
C ASN A 158 -3.43 -0.72 2.43
N PHE A 159 -3.56 0.41 1.71
CA PHE A 159 -2.41 1.10 1.13
C PHE A 159 -1.44 1.58 2.21
N ILE A 160 -1.94 2.22 3.28
CA ILE A 160 -1.11 2.76 4.36
C ILE A 160 -0.40 1.62 5.12
N GLU A 161 -1.10 0.53 5.44
CA GLU A 161 -0.50 -0.64 6.08
C GLU A 161 0.63 -1.26 5.25
N ARG A 162 0.45 -1.34 3.93
CA ARG A 162 1.49 -1.80 2.99
C ARG A 162 2.70 -0.86 3.01
N VAL A 163 2.50 0.45 2.98
CA VAL A 163 3.57 1.46 3.04
C VAL A 163 4.42 1.29 4.31
N PHE A 164 3.78 1.19 5.48
CA PHE A 164 4.50 1.00 6.74
C PHE A 164 5.17 -0.38 6.83
N SER A 165 4.55 -1.42 6.32
CA SER A 165 5.13 -2.78 6.33
C SER A 165 6.31 -2.89 5.38
N TYR A 166 6.22 -2.26 4.20
CA TYR A 166 7.31 -2.17 3.24
C TYR A 166 8.50 -1.39 3.83
N ARG A 167 8.25 -0.28 4.52
CA ARG A 167 9.32 0.46 5.22
C ARG A 167 9.99 -0.39 6.30
N ARG A 168 9.22 -1.06 7.16
CA ARG A 168 9.79 -1.96 8.19
C ARG A 168 10.63 -3.07 7.58
N TRP A 169 10.22 -3.60 6.43
CA TRP A 169 11.00 -4.60 5.71
C TRP A 169 12.31 -4.05 5.18
N LYS A 170 12.30 -2.88 4.59
CA LYS A 170 13.54 -2.19 4.12
C LYS A 170 14.47 -1.88 5.30
N ASP A 171 13.94 -1.40 6.42
CA ASP A 171 14.72 -1.15 7.63
C ASP A 171 15.34 -2.44 8.19
N PHE A 172 14.60 -3.55 8.12
CA PHE A 172 15.12 -4.87 8.48
C PHE A 172 16.32 -5.27 7.60
N LEU A 173 16.21 -5.08 6.28
CA LEU A 173 17.28 -5.41 5.34
C LEU A 173 18.54 -4.54 5.58
N LEU A 174 18.36 -3.25 5.86
CA LEU A 174 19.47 -2.32 6.14
C LEU A 174 20.20 -2.61 7.46
N ALA A 175 19.55 -3.24 8.41
CA ALA A 175 20.08 -3.46 9.76
C ALA A 175 20.85 -4.79 9.90
N ALA A 176 21.56 -5.25 8.87
CA ALA A 176 22.29 -6.53 8.82
C ALA A 176 21.40 -7.72 9.22
N PRO A 177 20.52 -8.16 8.32
CA PRO A 177 19.53 -9.18 8.61
C PRO A 177 20.18 -10.55 8.90
N THR A 178 19.64 -11.25 9.91
CA THR A 178 19.98 -12.64 10.24
C THR A 178 18.71 -13.48 10.27
N LEU A 179 18.83 -14.80 10.21
CA LEU A 179 17.67 -15.68 10.33
C LEU A 179 16.93 -15.47 11.66
N GLY A 180 17.67 -15.26 12.77
CA GLY A 180 17.04 -14.97 14.08
C GLY A 180 16.19 -13.69 14.03
N ARG A 181 16.72 -12.61 13.47
CA ARG A 181 15.98 -11.35 13.30
C ARG A 181 14.81 -11.48 12.32
N LEU A 182 14.92 -12.36 11.30
CA LEU A 182 13.79 -12.67 10.42
C LEU A 182 12.67 -13.38 11.19
N VAL A 183 13.01 -14.31 12.10
CA VAL A 183 12.03 -14.97 12.98
C VAL A 183 11.32 -13.94 13.87
N GLU A 184 12.04 -13.00 14.44
CA GLU A 184 11.47 -11.90 15.24
C GLU A 184 10.54 -11.02 14.40
N PHE A 185 11.01 -10.58 13.23
CA PHE A 185 10.22 -9.79 12.28
C PHE A 185 8.94 -10.53 11.88
N HIS A 186 9.06 -11.80 11.48
CA HIS A 186 7.92 -12.65 11.13
C HIS A 186 6.95 -12.79 12.31
N THR A 187 7.48 -13.02 13.51
CA THR A 187 6.67 -13.15 14.72
C THR A 187 5.85 -11.90 14.99
N ALA A 188 6.43 -10.71 14.85
CA ALA A 188 5.72 -9.43 15.03
C ALA A 188 4.62 -9.20 13.98
N HIS A 189 4.75 -9.74 12.76
CA HIS A 189 3.79 -9.55 11.66
C HIS A 189 2.76 -10.68 11.53
N LYS A 190 2.81 -11.75 12.33
CA LYS A 190 1.95 -12.93 12.19
C LYS A 190 0.46 -12.60 12.17
N LEU A 191 -0.02 -11.82 13.13
CA LEU A 191 -1.43 -11.48 13.24
C LEU A 191 -1.89 -10.57 12.09
N LEU A 192 -1.05 -9.62 11.67
CA LEU A 192 -1.32 -8.78 10.51
C LEU A 192 -1.46 -9.64 9.24
N MET A 193 -0.50 -10.54 8.99
CA MET A 193 -0.58 -11.44 7.83
C MET A 193 -1.80 -12.35 7.87
N MET A 194 -2.21 -12.84 9.05
CA MET A 194 -3.40 -13.67 9.20
C MET A 194 -4.68 -12.88 8.88
N ALA A 195 -4.72 -11.58 9.19
CA ALA A 195 -5.84 -10.70 8.84
C ALA A 195 -5.96 -10.46 7.32
N HIS A 196 -4.85 -10.38 6.61
CA HIS A 196 -4.84 -10.17 5.15
C HIS A 196 -4.97 -11.49 4.38
N SER A 197 -4.13 -12.48 4.70
CA SER A 197 -4.06 -13.76 3.99
C SER A 197 -3.65 -14.90 4.91
N PRO A 198 -4.60 -15.71 5.41
CA PRO A 198 -4.28 -16.92 6.16
C PRO A 198 -3.40 -17.91 5.38
N GLU A 199 -3.49 -17.90 4.05
CA GLU A 199 -2.65 -18.73 3.18
C GLU A 199 -1.20 -18.23 3.18
N SER A 200 -0.97 -16.94 2.91
CA SER A 200 0.37 -16.34 2.96
C SER A 200 0.98 -16.46 4.36
N TYR A 201 0.19 -16.30 5.41
CA TYR A 201 0.63 -16.51 6.80
C TYR A 201 1.23 -17.91 6.99
N ARG A 202 0.56 -18.99 6.51
CA ARG A 202 1.06 -20.37 6.62
C ARG A 202 2.31 -20.60 5.79
N GLN A 203 2.32 -20.12 4.54
CA GLN A 203 3.44 -20.28 3.62
C GLN A 203 4.68 -19.55 4.12
N MET A 204 4.55 -18.32 4.61
CA MET A 204 5.65 -17.55 5.21
C MET A 204 6.20 -18.24 6.46
N GLY A 205 5.33 -18.80 7.31
CA GLY A 205 5.76 -19.59 8.46
C GLY A 205 6.60 -20.81 8.06
N ALA A 206 6.17 -21.54 7.03
CA ALA A 206 6.92 -22.67 6.49
C ALA A 206 8.27 -22.24 5.87
N LEU A 207 8.30 -21.11 5.14
CA LEU A 207 9.53 -20.55 4.58
C LEU A 207 10.55 -20.20 5.67
N VAL A 208 10.10 -19.50 6.73
CA VAL A 208 10.99 -19.11 7.86
C VAL A 208 11.50 -20.34 8.63
N ALA A 209 10.66 -21.36 8.84
CA ALA A 209 11.07 -22.60 9.51
C ALA A 209 12.18 -23.34 8.75
N ARG A 210 12.18 -23.25 7.41
CA ARG A 210 13.19 -23.83 6.53
C ARG A 210 14.30 -22.85 6.13
N GLY A 211 14.39 -21.71 6.79
CA GLY A 211 15.29 -20.63 6.39
C GLY A 211 16.78 -20.98 6.38
N ARG A 212 17.20 -22.05 7.11
CA ARG A 212 18.59 -22.55 7.06
C ARG A 212 18.93 -23.33 5.77
N GLU A 213 17.93 -23.77 5.03
CA GLU A 213 18.09 -24.55 3.80
C GLU A 213 18.34 -23.64 2.57
N LEU A 214 18.13 -22.34 2.71
CA LEU A 214 18.20 -21.35 1.61
C LEU A 214 19.37 -20.37 1.81
N ALA A 215 19.91 -19.88 0.70
CA ALA A 215 20.81 -18.74 0.74
C ALA A 215 20.04 -17.48 1.23
N ALA A 216 20.70 -16.62 2.01
CA ALA A 216 20.06 -15.45 2.60
C ALA A 216 19.38 -14.53 1.58
N PRO A 217 19.99 -14.19 0.42
CA PRO A 217 19.30 -13.36 -0.58
C PRO A 217 18.04 -14.01 -1.14
N GLU A 218 18.06 -15.32 -1.37
CA GLU A 218 16.88 -16.07 -1.84
C GLU A 218 15.78 -16.10 -0.79
N LEU A 219 16.13 -16.40 0.47
CA LEU A 219 15.19 -16.41 1.59
C LEU A 219 14.49 -15.04 1.74
N TYR A 220 15.27 -13.95 1.75
CA TYR A 220 14.72 -12.61 1.95
C TYR A 220 13.89 -12.15 0.74
N GLY A 221 14.32 -12.42 -0.49
CA GLY A 221 13.54 -12.09 -1.68
C GLY A 221 12.19 -12.82 -1.73
N ARG A 222 12.17 -14.12 -1.43
CA ARG A 222 10.92 -14.90 -1.34
C ARG A 222 10.01 -14.39 -0.20
N TYR A 223 10.59 -14.06 0.94
CA TYR A 223 9.85 -13.54 2.09
C TYR A 223 9.21 -12.20 1.76
N GLU A 224 9.97 -11.26 1.16
CA GLU A 224 9.47 -9.95 0.72
C GLU A 224 8.29 -10.09 -0.25
N GLU A 225 8.46 -10.93 -1.27
CA GLU A 225 7.41 -11.18 -2.25
C GLU A 225 6.12 -11.69 -1.60
N MET A 226 6.23 -12.68 -0.71
CA MET A 226 5.09 -13.25 0.02
C MET A 226 4.45 -12.22 0.96
N LEU A 227 5.26 -11.43 1.67
CA LEU A 227 4.81 -10.37 2.56
C LEU A 227 3.98 -9.33 1.79
N MET A 228 4.54 -8.77 0.72
CA MET A 228 3.90 -7.68 0.00
C MET A 228 2.69 -8.15 -0.81
N LYS A 229 2.76 -9.32 -1.44
CA LYS A 229 1.60 -9.92 -2.14
C LYS A 229 0.49 -10.31 -1.17
N GLY A 230 0.84 -10.85 0.00
CA GLY A 230 -0.14 -11.20 1.04
C GLY A 230 -0.85 -9.96 1.60
N LEU A 231 -0.12 -8.88 1.88
CA LEU A 231 -0.67 -7.61 2.35
C LEU A 231 -1.49 -6.86 1.27
N ALA A 232 -1.27 -7.13 -0.02
CA ALA A 232 -2.09 -6.57 -1.08
C ALA A 232 -3.54 -7.13 -1.08
N LEU A 233 -3.78 -8.26 -0.42
CA LEU A 233 -5.13 -8.79 -0.20
C LEU A 233 -5.81 -8.04 0.95
N HIS A 234 -7.11 -7.75 0.81
CA HIS A 234 -7.85 -7.02 1.85
C HIS A 234 -8.06 -7.84 3.11
N ALA A 235 -7.82 -7.22 4.26
CA ALA A 235 -8.27 -7.69 5.57
C ALA A 235 -9.79 -7.45 5.69
N THR A 236 -10.57 -8.52 5.55
CA THR A 236 -12.03 -8.44 5.62
C THR A 236 -12.52 -8.59 7.06
N THR A 237 -13.75 -8.12 7.36
CA THR A 237 -14.38 -8.28 8.68
C THR A 237 -14.32 -9.72 9.21
N PRO A 238 -14.66 -10.77 8.44
CA PRO A 238 -14.51 -12.15 8.92
C PRO A 238 -13.07 -12.57 9.25
N LYS A 239 -12.08 -12.10 8.46
CA LYS A 239 -10.66 -12.41 8.73
C LYS A 239 -10.18 -11.71 10.00
N ASN A 240 -10.51 -10.42 10.17
CA ASN A 240 -10.21 -9.68 11.40
C ASN A 240 -10.89 -10.33 12.62
N THR A 241 -12.16 -10.71 12.51
CA THR A 241 -12.88 -11.44 13.57
C THR A 241 -12.14 -12.70 13.98
N ASN A 242 -11.64 -13.49 13.02
CA ASN A 242 -10.83 -14.68 13.30
C ASN A 242 -9.54 -14.33 14.05
N VAL A 243 -8.85 -13.26 13.67
CA VAL A 243 -7.64 -12.78 14.37
C VAL A 243 -7.97 -12.35 15.81
N LEU A 244 -9.06 -11.60 16.01
CA LEU A 244 -9.51 -11.17 17.34
C LEU A 244 -9.81 -12.37 18.25
N HIS A 245 -10.50 -13.39 17.76
CA HIS A 245 -10.72 -14.64 18.50
C HIS A 245 -9.43 -15.38 18.79
N HIS A 246 -8.48 -15.39 17.86
CA HIS A 246 -7.16 -15.99 18.09
C HIS A 246 -6.42 -15.26 19.21
N ILE A 247 -6.47 -13.94 19.26
CA ILE A 247 -5.87 -13.12 20.32
C ILE A 247 -6.48 -13.44 21.69
N ILE A 248 -7.81 -13.57 21.81
CA ILE A 248 -8.47 -13.98 23.07
C ILE A 248 -7.88 -15.30 23.59
N GLY A 249 -7.49 -16.20 22.69
CA GLY A 249 -6.89 -17.48 23.05
C GLY A 249 -5.62 -17.39 23.89
N TYR A 250 -4.88 -16.28 23.82
CA TYR A 250 -3.70 -16.03 24.65
C TYR A 250 -4.04 -15.70 26.10
N PHE A 251 -5.26 -15.25 26.37
CA PHE A 251 -5.72 -14.85 27.71
C PHE A 251 -6.53 -15.94 28.43
N LYS A 252 -6.42 -17.21 28.00
CA LYS A 252 -7.26 -18.30 28.55
C LYS A 252 -7.19 -18.48 30.07
N LYS A 253 -6.05 -18.08 30.67
CA LYS A 253 -5.78 -18.27 32.11
C LYS A 253 -5.95 -16.98 32.90
N GLU A 254 -6.02 -15.81 32.22
CA GLU A 254 -5.97 -14.50 32.84
C GLU A 254 -7.37 -13.83 32.91
N LEU A 255 -8.15 -13.92 31.82
CA LEU A 255 -9.47 -13.27 31.76
C LEU A 255 -10.47 -13.96 32.70
N SER A 256 -11.16 -13.15 33.47
CA SER A 256 -12.39 -13.60 34.16
C SER A 256 -13.48 -13.93 33.16
N SER A 257 -14.49 -14.68 33.61
CA SER A 257 -15.67 -15.01 32.78
C SER A 257 -16.41 -13.77 32.28
N ALA A 258 -16.48 -12.71 33.10
CA ALA A 258 -17.13 -11.45 32.74
C ALA A 258 -16.35 -10.71 31.66
N GLU A 259 -15.04 -10.55 31.80
CA GLU A 259 -14.17 -9.89 30.80
C GLU A 259 -14.16 -10.65 29.46
N LYS A 260 -14.14 -11.98 29.52
CA LYS A 260 -14.25 -12.80 28.31
C LYS A 260 -15.60 -12.61 27.60
N ALA A 261 -16.70 -12.57 28.37
CA ALA A 261 -18.02 -12.36 27.81
C ALA A 261 -18.13 -10.95 27.15
N GLU A 262 -17.59 -9.91 27.82
CA GLU A 262 -17.53 -8.56 27.27
C GLU A 262 -16.74 -8.51 25.95
N LEU A 263 -15.53 -9.06 25.91
CA LEU A 263 -14.71 -9.14 24.69
C LEU A 263 -15.45 -9.86 23.55
N LEU A 264 -16.08 -10.99 23.83
CA LEU A 264 -16.83 -11.74 22.82
C LEU A 264 -18.02 -10.95 22.30
N ALA A 265 -18.74 -10.23 23.18
CA ALA A 265 -19.86 -9.38 22.78
C ALA A 265 -19.41 -8.23 21.87
N VAL A 266 -18.30 -7.53 22.20
CA VAL A 266 -17.75 -6.46 21.38
C VAL A 266 -17.25 -6.99 20.03
N ILE A 267 -16.59 -8.15 19.99
CA ILE A 267 -16.15 -8.77 18.74
C ILE A 267 -17.36 -9.22 17.89
N GLY A 268 -18.43 -9.71 18.52
CA GLY A 268 -19.66 -10.03 17.83
C GLY A 268 -20.28 -8.81 17.15
N GLN A 269 -20.37 -7.67 17.86
CA GLN A 269 -20.86 -6.40 17.31
C GLN A 269 -19.97 -5.89 16.14
N TYR A 270 -18.64 -6.05 16.24
CA TYR A 270 -17.76 -5.78 15.11
C TYR A 270 -18.04 -6.71 13.92
N HIS A 271 -18.22 -8.00 14.15
CA HIS A 271 -18.55 -8.97 13.10
C HIS A 271 -19.86 -8.63 12.37
N GLU A 272 -20.84 -8.13 13.11
CA GLU A 272 -22.14 -7.64 12.59
C GLU A 272 -22.05 -6.23 11.99
N GLN A 273 -20.85 -5.63 11.93
CA GLN A 273 -20.59 -4.27 11.42
C GLN A 273 -21.31 -3.15 12.19
N LEU A 274 -21.65 -3.39 13.44
CA LEU A 274 -22.22 -2.40 14.34
C LEU A 274 -21.17 -1.51 15.02
N LEU A 275 -19.93 -1.99 15.08
CA LEU A 275 -18.78 -1.28 15.64
C LEU A 275 -17.58 -1.34 14.70
N PRO A 276 -16.76 -0.28 14.62
CA PRO A 276 -15.51 -0.31 13.88
C PRO A 276 -14.44 -1.16 14.58
N LEU A 277 -13.46 -1.65 13.81
CA LEU A 277 -12.37 -2.53 14.28
C LEU A 277 -11.55 -1.94 15.44
N ILE A 278 -11.41 -0.61 15.47
CA ILE A 278 -10.66 0.07 16.53
C ILE A 278 -11.21 -0.19 17.94
N VAL A 279 -12.52 -0.46 18.07
CA VAL A 279 -13.16 -0.70 19.38
C VAL A 279 -12.67 -2.02 20.00
N PRO A 280 -12.82 -3.20 19.38
CA PRO A 280 -12.29 -4.45 19.94
C PRO A 280 -10.75 -4.41 20.06
N MET A 281 -10.03 -3.76 19.13
CA MET A 281 -8.59 -3.60 19.24
C MET A 281 -8.16 -2.78 20.46
N THR A 282 -8.86 -1.71 20.78
CA THR A 282 -8.57 -0.89 21.95
C THR A 282 -8.80 -1.66 23.25
N LEU A 283 -9.88 -2.43 23.34
CA LEU A 283 -10.16 -3.28 24.49
C LEU A 283 -9.11 -4.39 24.64
N LEU A 284 -8.71 -5.04 23.54
CA LEU A 284 -7.63 -6.04 23.56
C LEU A 284 -6.30 -5.44 24.00
N ARG A 285 -5.93 -4.25 23.53
CA ARG A 285 -4.71 -3.54 23.98
C ARG A 285 -4.74 -3.23 25.49
N HIS A 286 -5.90 -2.87 26.02
CA HIS A 286 -6.06 -2.71 27.46
C HIS A 286 -5.71 -4.01 28.20
N TYR A 287 -6.26 -5.16 27.78
CA TYR A 287 -5.96 -6.46 28.39
C TYR A 287 -4.53 -6.91 28.17
N VAL A 288 -3.92 -6.62 27.04
CA VAL A 288 -2.46 -6.87 26.80
C VAL A 288 -1.63 -6.12 27.85
N GLY A 289 -1.95 -4.87 28.15
CA GLY A 289 -1.30 -4.10 29.21
C GLY A 289 -1.58 -4.65 30.61
N LYS A 290 -2.85 -4.89 30.92
CA LYS A 290 -3.32 -5.38 32.23
C LYS A 290 -2.70 -6.71 32.64
N TYR A 291 -2.57 -7.65 31.70
CA TYR A 291 -2.07 -9.01 31.95
C TYR A 291 -0.64 -9.25 31.48
N ASN A 292 0.09 -8.18 31.11
CA ASN A 292 1.51 -8.22 30.69
C ASN A 292 1.79 -9.28 29.60
N GLN A 293 0.94 -9.35 28.57
CA GLN A 293 1.11 -10.30 27.47
C GLN A 293 2.19 -9.81 26.48
N ASP A 294 3.46 -10.14 26.76
CA ASP A 294 4.62 -9.65 26.01
C ASP A 294 4.60 -10.04 24.52
N TYR A 295 4.15 -11.26 24.22
CA TYR A 295 4.01 -11.72 22.83
C TYR A 295 3.04 -10.82 22.05
N LEU A 296 1.87 -10.51 22.62
CA LEU A 296 0.86 -9.67 21.99
C LEU A 296 1.28 -8.21 21.93
N ARG A 297 2.05 -7.72 22.90
CA ARG A 297 2.60 -6.36 22.91
C ARG A 297 3.52 -6.10 21.70
N GLY A 298 4.25 -7.12 21.24
CA GLY A 298 5.10 -7.06 20.05
C GLY A 298 4.37 -7.19 18.71
N GLN A 299 3.04 -7.40 18.69
CA GLN A 299 2.30 -7.62 17.44
C GLN A 299 1.97 -6.31 16.74
N ILE A 300 2.38 -6.19 15.47
CA ILE A 300 2.12 -5.03 14.60
C ILE A 300 0.62 -4.81 14.43
N TYR A 301 -0.17 -5.88 14.32
CA TYR A 301 -1.63 -5.81 14.22
C TYR A 301 -2.27 -4.99 15.35
N LEU A 302 -1.76 -5.11 16.57
CA LEU A 302 -2.25 -4.35 17.72
C LEU A 302 -1.62 -2.96 17.87
N SER A 303 -0.65 -2.61 17.02
CA SER A 303 0.05 -1.32 17.02
C SER A 303 -0.12 -0.63 15.66
N PRO A 304 -1.36 -0.25 15.28
CA PRO A 304 -1.60 0.38 13.99
C PRO A 304 -0.81 1.68 13.83
N PRO A 305 -0.64 2.15 12.59
CA PRO A 305 -0.11 3.48 12.29
C PRO A 305 -0.82 4.59 13.08
N PRO A 306 -0.27 5.82 13.12
CA PRO A 306 -0.82 6.92 13.93
C PRO A 306 -2.34 7.06 13.83
N ALA A 307 -3.02 7.20 14.99
CA ALA A 307 -4.49 7.25 15.06
C ALA A 307 -5.10 8.38 14.22
N GLN A 308 -4.32 9.44 13.98
CA GLN A 308 -4.73 10.58 13.14
C GLN A 308 -4.90 10.22 11.66
N LEU A 309 -4.33 9.11 11.19
CA LEU A 309 -4.61 8.56 9.86
C LEU A 309 -6.00 7.93 9.75
N MET A 310 -6.74 7.86 10.88
CA MET A 310 -8.12 7.37 10.99
C MET A 310 -8.30 5.94 10.47
N LEU A 311 -7.29 5.10 10.66
CA LEU A 311 -7.34 3.69 10.29
C LEU A 311 -8.16 2.90 11.32
N CYS A 312 -8.77 1.79 10.88
CA CYS A 312 -9.65 0.94 11.69
C CYS A 312 -10.91 1.63 12.25
N ASN A 313 -11.28 2.81 11.73
CA ASN A 313 -12.44 3.59 12.20
C ASN A 313 -13.72 3.40 11.37
N HIS A 314 -13.72 2.48 10.42
CA HIS A 314 -14.90 2.09 9.64
C HIS A 314 -15.38 0.70 10.05
N PRO A 315 -16.69 0.42 9.98
CA PRO A 315 -17.26 -0.87 10.28
C PRO A 315 -16.80 -1.97 9.32
#